data_f9003e084e7c1cff0f42a380833828a0
#
_entry.id   f9003e084e7c1cff0f42a380833828a0
#
_cell.length_a   1.000
_cell.length_b   1.000
_cell.length_c   1.000
_cell.angle_alpha   90.00
_cell.angle_beta   90.00
_cell.angle_gamma   90.00
#
_symmetry.space_group_name_H-M   'P 1'
#
loop_
_entity.id
_entity.type
_entity.pdbx_description
1 polymer ?
#
loop_
_entity_poly.entity_id
_entity_poly.type
_entity_poly.pdbx_seq_one_letter_code
_entity_poly.pdbx_strand_id
1 'polypeptide(L)'
;RVKAGEPDLREIPSAVGGDPRTRTGIIVAKSIPAKKYGVQTGEPVAMALRKCPNLVVVPSDFRLYTKNSQAFKAICKSYAPAMESFSIDEVFLDMTGTSLIYPDPIATACEIKDKIYQELGFTVNVGISTNKLLAKMASDFEKPNKVHTLFPEEIPAKMWPLPIRDLLFLGKA
;
A
#
# COMPACT_ATOMS: atom_id res chain seq x y z
N ARG A 1 -9.02 -16.23 -10.11
CA ARG A 1 -10.10 -15.73 -10.98
C ARG A 1 -9.67 -15.75 -12.45
N VAL A 2 -8.62 -15.02 -12.85
CA VAL A 2 -8.14 -14.96 -14.25
C VAL A 2 -7.84 -16.36 -14.81
N LYS A 3 -7.19 -17.24 -14.03
CA LYS A 3 -6.94 -18.64 -14.42
C LYS A 3 -8.23 -19.47 -14.61
N ALA A 4 -9.35 -19.01 -14.07
CA ALA A 4 -10.68 -19.62 -14.26
C ALA A 4 -11.50 -18.94 -15.37
N GLY A 5 -10.89 -18.10 -16.20
CA GLY A 5 -11.56 -17.39 -17.29
C GLY A 5 -12.41 -16.18 -16.85
N GLU A 6 -12.32 -15.79 -15.57
CA GLU A 6 -13.02 -14.59 -15.08
C GLU A 6 -12.21 -13.32 -15.37
N PRO A 7 -12.87 -12.15 -15.51
CA PRO A 7 -12.18 -10.87 -15.76
C PRO A 7 -11.15 -10.56 -14.70
N ASP A 8 -10.04 -9.94 -15.10
CA ASP A 8 -9.06 -9.38 -14.18
C ASP A 8 -9.67 -8.18 -13.47
N LEU A 9 -9.85 -8.30 -12.16
CA LEU A 9 -10.43 -7.24 -11.33
C LEU A 9 -9.60 -5.95 -11.29
N ARG A 10 -8.34 -5.99 -11.71
CA ARG A 10 -7.47 -4.81 -11.81
C ARG A 10 -7.82 -3.95 -13.03
N GLU A 11 -8.37 -4.55 -14.07
CA GLU A 11 -8.65 -3.91 -15.37
C GLU A 11 -10.09 -3.39 -15.50
N ILE A 12 -10.97 -3.84 -14.63
CA ILE A 12 -12.38 -3.44 -14.61
C ILE A 12 -12.74 -2.66 -13.33
N PRO A 13 -13.85 -1.89 -13.35
CA PRO A 13 -14.37 -1.30 -12.12
C PRO A 13 -14.72 -2.40 -11.10
N SER A 14 -13.90 -2.53 -10.06
CA SER A 14 -14.06 -3.55 -9.03
C SER A 14 -13.71 -3.03 -7.65
N ALA A 15 -14.20 -3.68 -6.63
CA ALA A 15 -13.92 -3.37 -5.23
C ALA A 15 -13.96 -4.63 -4.38
N VAL A 16 -13.21 -4.60 -3.28
CA VAL A 16 -13.36 -5.54 -2.16
C VAL A 16 -14.24 -4.87 -1.12
N GLY A 17 -15.25 -5.56 -0.62
CA GLY A 17 -16.17 -4.94 0.34
C GLY A 17 -17.21 -5.91 0.88
N GLY A 18 -18.27 -5.34 1.46
CA GLY A 18 -19.42 -6.08 1.98
C GLY A 18 -20.24 -6.73 0.86
N ASP A 19 -21.36 -7.38 1.23
CA ASP A 19 -22.23 -8.10 0.28
C ASP A 19 -22.98 -7.11 -0.64
N PRO A 20 -22.74 -7.13 -1.95
CA PRO A 20 -23.41 -6.24 -2.89
C PRO A 20 -24.90 -6.55 -3.04
N ARG A 21 -25.38 -7.77 -2.71
CA ARG A 21 -26.80 -8.17 -2.82
C ARG A 21 -27.63 -7.49 -1.74
N THR A 22 -27.13 -7.47 -0.53
CA THR A 22 -27.77 -6.77 0.60
C THR A 22 -27.41 -5.29 0.67
N ARG A 23 -26.39 -4.85 -0.14
CA ARG A 23 -25.84 -3.49 -0.13
C ARG A 23 -25.32 -3.05 1.23
N THR A 24 -24.94 -4.00 2.09
CA THR A 24 -24.40 -3.77 3.43
C THR A 24 -22.89 -3.74 3.43
N GLY A 25 -22.32 -3.14 4.50
CA GLY A 25 -20.88 -3.01 4.66
C GLY A 25 -20.26 -1.86 3.85
N ILE A 26 -18.95 -1.79 3.90
CA ILE A 26 -18.16 -0.72 3.30
C ILE A 26 -17.20 -1.26 2.23
N ILE A 27 -16.71 -0.36 1.40
CA ILE A 27 -15.62 -0.63 0.45
C ILE A 27 -14.30 -0.64 1.23
N VAL A 28 -13.61 -1.78 1.19
CA VAL A 28 -12.29 -1.96 1.83
C VAL A 28 -11.15 -1.55 0.89
N ALA A 29 -11.27 -1.96 -0.38
CA ALA A 29 -10.31 -1.60 -1.43
C ALA A 29 -11.03 -1.46 -2.76
N LYS A 30 -10.43 -0.73 -3.69
CA LYS A 30 -10.97 -0.47 -5.03
C LYS A 30 -9.90 -0.55 -6.10
N SER A 31 -10.30 -0.94 -7.31
CA SER A 31 -9.43 -0.89 -8.49
C SER A 31 -9.21 0.56 -8.96
N ILE A 32 -8.16 0.76 -9.76
CA ILE A 32 -7.92 2.06 -10.42
C ILE A 32 -9.09 2.45 -11.34
N PRO A 33 -9.68 1.55 -12.15
CA PRO A 33 -10.90 1.86 -12.88
C PRO A 33 -12.06 2.32 -12.00
N ALA A 34 -12.32 1.67 -10.85
CA ALA A 34 -13.37 2.09 -9.92
C ALA A 34 -13.11 3.47 -9.31
N LYS A 35 -11.85 3.80 -9.04
CA LYS A 35 -11.44 5.14 -8.55
C LYS A 35 -11.87 6.25 -9.52
N LYS A 36 -11.84 6.01 -10.85
CA LYS A 36 -12.25 7.00 -11.86
C LYS A 36 -13.74 7.37 -11.77
N TYR A 37 -14.59 6.47 -11.25
CA TYR A 37 -16.00 6.74 -10.96
C TYR A 37 -16.23 7.42 -9.59
N GLY A 38 -15.16 7.78 -8.88
CA GLY A 38 -15.25 8.42 -7.56
C GLY A 38 -15.57 7.45 -6.42
N VAL A 39 -15.43 6.14 -6.61
CA VAL A 39 -15.55 5.15 -5.54
C VAL A 39 -14.46 5.38 -4.50
N GLN A 40 -14.83 5.39 -3.20
CA GLN A 40 -13.91 5.66 -2.10
C GLN A 40 -13.82 4.47 -1.13
N THR A 41 -12.62 4.26 -0.58
CA THR A 41 -12.44 3.33 0.55
C THR A 41 -13.14 3.89 1.78
N GLY A 42 -13.81 3.02 2.54
CA GLY A 42 -14.59 3.40 3.72
C GLY A 42 -16.03 3.83 3.42
N GLU A 43 -16.42 4.05 2.15
CA GLU A 43 -17.81 4.39 1.84
C GLU A 43 -18.72 3.15 1.84
N PRO A 44 -20.03 3.33 2.11
CA PRO A 44 -21.00 2.25 2.01
C PRO A 44 -21.07 1.64 0.59
N VAL A 45 -21.20 0.32 0.49
CA VAL A 45 -21.36 -0.39 -0.79
C VAL A 45 -22.50 0.18 -1.63
N ALA A 46 -23.62 0.55 -1.00
CA ALA A 46 -24.76 1.18 -1.69
C ALA A 46 -24.39 2.50 -2.39
N MET A 47 -23.53 3.31 -1.78
CA MET A 47 -23.05 4.56 -2.36
C MET A 47 -22.08 4.31 -3.53
N ALA A 48 -21.18 3.35 -3.38
CA ALA A 48 -20.27 2.95 -4.44
C ALA A 48 -21.02 2.45 -5.69
N LEU A 49 -22.06 1.62 -5.51
CA LEU A 49 -22.92 1.13 -6.59
C LEU A 49 -23.74 2.24 -7.28
N ARG A 50 -24.09 3.31 -6.57
CA ARG A 50 -24.74 4.49 -7.20
C ARG A 50 -23.76 5.25 -8.10
N LYS A 51 -22.50 5.36 -7.72
CA LYS A 51 -21.45 6.02 -8.51
C LYS A 51 -21.00 5.17 -9.70
N CYS A 52 -20.95 3.87 -9.52
CA CYS A 52 -20.51 2.90 -10.52
C CYS A 52 -21.47 1.69 -10.55
N PRO A 53 -22.56 1.75 -11.36
CA PRO A 53 -23.57 0.67 -11.40
C PRO A 53 -23.01 -0.69 -11.80
N ASN A 54 -21.93 -0.73 -12.61
CA ASN A 54 -21.27 -1.96 -13.07
C ASN A 54 -20.13 -2.38 -12.14
N LEU A 55 -20.04 -1.84 -10.91
CA LEU A 55 -18.99 -2.20 -9.98
C LEU A 55 -19.07 -3.67 -9.57
N VAL A 56 -18.01 -4.43 -9.84
CA VAL A 56 -17.88 -5.82 -9.40
C VAL A 56 -17.38 -5.81 -7.96
N VAL A 57 -18.24 -6.12 -7.00
CA VAL A 57 -17.84 -6.21 -5.59
C VAL A 57 -17.55 -7.67 -5.23
N VAL A 58 -16.40 -7.92 -4.65
CA VAL A 58 -15.98 -9.23 -4.15
C VAL A 58 -15.79 -9.20 -2.62
N PRO A 59 -16.07 -10.30 -1.92
CA PRO A 59 -15.89 -10.36 -0.48
C PRO A 59 -14.41 -10.29 -0.08
N SER A 60 -14.16 -9.82 1.14
CA SER A 60 -12.83 -9.84 1.75
C SER A 60 -12.37 -11.26 2.06
N ASP A 61 -11.11 -11.57 1.74
CA ASP A 61 -10.45 -12.82 2.10
C ASP A 61 -9.33 -12.56 3.11
N PHE A 62 -9.70 -12.48 4.39
CA PHE A 62 -8.73 -12.20 5.46
C PHE A 62 -7.67 -13.29 5.63
N ARG A 63 -7.96 -14.55 5.27
CA ARG A 63 -6.95 -15.63 5.30
C ARG A 63 -5.86 -15.38 4.27
N LEU A 64 -6.27 -15.03 3.04
CA LEU A 64 -5.34 -14.65 1.98
C LEU A 64 -4.50 -13.43 2.37
N TYR A 65 -5.14 -12.40 2.95
CA TYR A 65 -4.43 -11.18 3.36
C TYR A 65 -3.40 -11.47 4.45
N THR A 66 -3.75 -12.24 5.47
CA THR A 66 -2.83 -12.63 6.54
C THR A 66 -1.66 -13.46 6.00
N LYS A 67 -1.93 -14.42 5.11
CA LYS A 67 -0.88 -15.22 4.46
C LYS A 67 0.11 -14.35 3.69
N ASN A 68 -0.37 -13.43 2.87
CA ASN A 68 0.49 -12.53 2.10
C ASN A 68 1.22 -11.54 3.02
N SER A 69 0.56 -11.04 4.07
CA SER A 69 1.20 -10.20 5.09
C SER A 69 2.39 -10.90 5.74
N GLN A 70 2.23 -12.14 6.16
CA GLN A 70 3.32 -12.93 6.74
C GLN A 70 4.45 -13.16 5.75
N ALA A 71 4.12 -13.45 4.48
CA ALA A 71 5.11 -13.71 3.44
C ALA A 71 5.96 -12.48 3.14
N PHE A 72 5.35 -11.29 2.92
CA PHE A 72 6.14 -10.09 2.65
C PHE A 72 6.95 -9.65 3.87
N LYS A 73 6.42 -9.81 5.08
CA LYS A 73 7.16 -9.53 6.32
C LYS A 73 8.36 -10.44 6.49
N ALA A 74 8.25 -11.71 6.09
CA ALA A 74 9.38 -12.63 6.10
C ALA A 74 10.49 -12.18 5.13
N ILE A 75 10.13 -11.73 3.92
CA ILE A 75 11.09 -11.15 2.97
C ILE A 75 11.75 -9.92 3.60
N CYS A 76 10.98 -8.96 4.10
CA CYS A 76 11.51 -7.74 4.71
C CYS A 76 12.48 -8.05 5.87
N LYS A 77 12.11 -8.98 6.74
CA LYS A 77 12.92 -9.37 7.90
C LYS A 77 14.28 -9.94 7.53
N SER A 78 14.44 -10.52 6.32
CA SER A 78 15.75 -11.05 5.88
C SER A 78 16.76 -9.97 5.53
N TYR A 79 16.35 -8.70 5.41
CA TYR A 79 17.25 -7.58 5.07
C TYR A 79 17.65 -6.74 6.29
N ALA A 80 16.88 -6.76 7.37
CA ALA A 80 17.09 -5.84 8.48
C ALA A 80 17.34 -6.58 9.80
N PRO A 81 18.26 -6.09 10.64
CA PRO A 81 18.47 -6.61 12.00
C PRO A 81 17.22 -6.51 12.88
N ALA A 82 16.47 -5.43 12.71
CA ALA A 82 15.23 -5.18 13.44
C ALA A 82 14.09 -4.76 12.50
N MET A 83 12.91 -5.31 12.76
CA MET A 83 11.69 -5.00 12.03
C MET A 83 10.53 -4.76 13.00
N GLU A 84 9.82 -3.67 12.80
CA GLU A 84 8.57 -3.37 13.51
C GLU A 84 7.38 -3.51 12.58
N SER A 85 6.39 -4.31 12.97
CA SER A 85 5.10 -4.38 12.28
C SER A 85 4.23 -3.18 12.64
N PHE A 86 3.91 -2.32 11.68
CA PHE A 86 3.03 -1.18 11.89
C PHE A 86 1.56 -1.54 11.64
N SER A 87 1.29 -2.29 10.57
CA SER A 87 -0.04 -2.79 10.24
C SER A 87 0.02 -4.17 9.57
N ILE A 88 -1.10 -4.63 9.01
CA ILE A 88 -1.14 -5.88 8.24
C ILE A 88 -0.27 -5.81 6.97
N ASP A 89 -0.14 -4.62 6.37
CA ASP A 89 0.52 -4.36 5.09
C ASP A 89 1.71 -3.38 5.18
N GLU A 90 2.11 -3.00 6.40
CA GLU A 90 3.18 -2.03 6.61
C GLU A 90 4.16 -2.49 7.68
N VAL A 91 5.45 -2.28 7.41
CA VAL A 91 6.55 -2.54 8.34
C VAL A 91 7.56 -1.40 8.32
N PHE A 92 8.23 -1.19 9.43
CA PHE A 92 9.47 -0.41 9.49
C PHE A 92 10.66 -1.36 9.61
N LEU A 93 11.69 -1.10 8.83
CA LEU A 93 12.96 -1.80 8.87
C LEU A 93 14.02 -0.86 9.43
N ASP A 94 14.67 -1.26 10.51
CA ASP A 94 15.84 -0.54 11.00
C ASP A 94 17.08 -1.12 10.30
N MET A 95 17.64 -0.32 9.41
CA MET A 95 18.83 -0.67 8.62
C MET A 95 20.12 -0.15 9.24
N THR A 96 20.07 0.35 10.48
CA THR A 96 21.26 0.83 11.20
C THR A 96 22.31 -0.27 11.32
N GLY A 97 23.56 0.06 10.98
CA GLY A 97 24.68 -0.88 11.03
C GLY A 97 24.78 -1.87 9.87
N THR A 98 23.91 -1.79 8.87
CA THR A 98 23.93 -2.71 7.71
C THR A 98 24.75 -2.21 6.51
N SER A 99 25.37 -1.05 6.60
CA SER A 99 26.08 -0.38 5.48
C SER A 99 27.19 -1.19 4.83
N LEU A 100 27.79 -2.14 5.54
CA LEU A 100 28.80 -3.06 4.96
C LEU A 100 28.15 -4.09 4.01
N ILE A 101 26.89 -4.45 4.23
CA ILE A 101 26.16 -5.45 3.42
C ILE A 101 25.31 -4.72 2.38
N TYR A 102 24.70 -3.60 2.77
CA TYR A 102 23.79 -2.77 1.98
C TYR A 102 24.31 -1.32 1.93
N PRO A 103 25.34 -1.04 1.11
CA PRO A 103 25.97 0.29 1.07
C PRO A 103 25.08 1.36 0.44
N ASP A 104 24.15 0.97 -0.45
CA ASP A 104 23.20 1.87 -1.11
C ASP A 104 21.77 1.56 -0.63
N PRO A 105 21.18 2.44 0.19
CA PRO A 105 19.82 2.24 0.70
C PRO A 105 18.74 2.27 -0.38
N ILE A 106 18.96 3.03 -1.48
CA ILE A 106 17.99 3.11 -2.58
C ILE A 106 18.02 1.80 -3.37
N ALA A 107 19.20 1.31 -3.72
CA ALA A 107 19.36 0.03 -4.41
C ALA A 107 18.76 -1.12 -3.58
N THR A 108 19.02 -1.15 -2.28
CA THR A 108 18.44 -2.15 -1.37
C THR A 108 16.93 -2.09 -1.31
N ALA A 109 16.35 -0.89 -1.22
CA ALA A 109 14.90 -0.71 -1.25
C ALA A 109 14.27 -1.18 -2.58
N CYS A 110 14.93 -0.92 -3.70
CA CYS A 110 14.53 -1.45 -5.01
C CYS A 110 14.57 -2.97 -5.03
N GLU A 111 15.64 -3.58 -4.51
CA GLU A 111 15.78 -5.03 -4.42
C GLU A 111 14.65 -5.66 -3.60
N ILE A 112 14.36 -5.12 -2.40
CA ILE A 112 13.27 -5.59 -1.54
C ILE A 112 11.93 -5.51 -2.28
N LYS A 113 11.65 -4.37 -2.89
CA LYS A 113 10.43 -4.12 -3.65
C LYS A 113 10.26 -5.10 -4.80
N ASP A 114 11.31 -5.31 -5.57
CA ASP A 114 11.29 -6.17 -6.75
C ASP A 114 11.18 -7.65 -6.35
N LYS A 115 11.86 -8.07 -5.28
CA LYS A 115 11.74 -9.41 -4.71
C LYS A 115 10.31 -9.72 -4.25
N ILE A 116 9.65 -8.78 -3.55
CA ILE A 116 8.25 -8.92 -3.15
C ILE A 116 7.37 -9.10 -4.38
N TYR A 117 7.59 -8.30 -5.43
CA TYR A 117 6.82 -8.43 -6.67
C TYR A 117 7.05 -9.77 -7.36
N GLN A 118 8.28 -10.23 -7.47
CA GLN A 118 8.65 -11.50 -8.12
C GLN A 118 8.08 -12.72 -7.38
N GLU A 119 8.17 -12.73 -6.06
CA GLU A 119 7.76 -13.88 -5.25
C GLU A 119 6.27 -13.88 -4.91
N LEU A 120 5.66 -12.71 -4.70
CA LEU A 120 4.30 -12.61 -4.20
C LEU A 120 3.30 -12.01 -5.21
N GLY A 121 3.78 -11.37 -6.29
CA GLY A 121 2.95 -10.86 -7.38
C GLY A 121 2.20 -9.55 -7.08
N PHE A 122 2.55 -8.82 -6.00
CA PHE A 122 2.00 -7.50 -5.73
C PHE A 122 3.11 -6.46 -5.51
N THR A 123 2.75 -5.19 -5.71
CA THR A 123 3.68 -4.07 -5.58
C THR A 123 3.66 -3.48 -4.19
N VAL A 124 4.80 -2.97 -3.74
CA VAL A 124 4.94 -2.18 -2.52
C VAL A 124 5.61 -0.85 -2.82
N ASN A 125 5.38 0.14 -1.97
CA ASN A 125 6.16 1.37 -1.95
C ASN A 125 7.12 1.36 -0.78
N VAL A 126 8.31 1.90 -0.99
CA VAL A 126 9.32 2.00 0.05
C VAL A 126 9.70 3.47 0.27
N GLY A 127 9.62 3.91 1.50
CA GLY A 127 10.12 5.21 1.94
C GLY A 127 11.38 5.05 2.76
N ILE A 128 12.39 5.87 2.50
CA ILE A 128 13.69 5.84 3.17
C ILE A 128 13.91 7.16 3.89
N SER A 129 14.26 7.09 5.17
CA SER A 129 14.63 8.27 5.95
C SER A 129 15.38 7.90 7.21
N THR A 130 15.72 8.92 8.02
CA THR A 130 16.40 8.77 9.32
C THR A 130 15.47 8.45 10.48
N ASN A 131 14.15 8.49 10.27
CA ASN A 131 13.15 8.11 11.26
C ASN A 131 11.87 7.58 10.61
N LYS A 132 11.04 6.89 11.42
CA LYS A 132 9.81 6.24 10.98
C LYS A 132 8.79 7.19 10.36
N LEU A 133 8.62 8.40 10.95
CA LEU A 133 7.65 9.38 10.47
C LEU A 133 7.98 9.82 9.05
N LEU A 134 9.22 10.24 8.82
CA LEU A 134 9.68 10.68 7.50
C LEU A 134 9.71 9.55 6.48
N ALA A 135 10.13 8.34 6.88
CA ALA A 135 10.09 7.17 6.01
C ALA A 135 8.66 6.83 5.58
N LYS A 136 7.70 6.87 6.51
CA LYS A 136 6.29 6.65 6.18
C LYS A 136 5.75 7.74 5.25
N MET A 137 6.07 9.01 5.49
CA MET A 137 5.71 10.11 4.59
C MET A 137 6.26 9.90 3.18
N ALA A 138 7.54 9.51 3.07
CA ALA A 138 8.17 9.23 1.78
C ALA A 138 7.46 8.10 1.01
N SER A 139 7.02 7.05 1.68
CA SER A 139 6.32 5.92 1.05
C SER A 139 4.97 6.30 0.44
N ASP A 140 4.43 7.46 0.82
CA ASP A 140 3.11 7.93 0.37
C ASP A 140 3.18 9.01 -0.73
N PHE A 141 4.37 9.52 -1.10
CA PHE A 141 4.52 10.58 -2.11
C PHE A 141 3.96 10.21 -3.48
N GLU A 142 4.31 9.05 -3.98
CA GLU A 142 3.83 8.56 -5.26
C GLU A 142 3.64 7.03 -5.20
N LYS A 143 2.53 6.56 -5.74
CA LYS A 143 2.14 5.14 -5.82
C LYS A 143 1.66 4.80 -7.24
N PRO A 144 1.78 3.58 -7.70
CA PRO A 144 2.34 2.38 -7.07
C PRO A 144 3.82 2.12 -7.39
N ASN A 145 4.41 1.18 -6.66
CA ASN A 145 5.70 0.54 -6.98
C ASN A 145 6.90 1.50 -7.03
N LYS A 146 6.98 2.42 -6.09
CA LYS A 146 8.00 3.47 -6.02
C LYS A 146 8.90 3.33 -4.79
N VAL A 147 10.09 3.90 -4.92
CA VAL A 147 11.04 4.13 -3.83
C VAL A 147 11.27 5.64 -3.73
N HIS A 148 11.10 6.19 -2.54
CA HIS A 148 11.32 7.61 -2.28
C HIS A 148 12.17 7.83 -1.03
N THR A 149 12.93 8.89 -1.04
CA THR A 149 13.67 9.38 0.13
C THR A 149 13.00 10.63 0.69
N LEU A 150 13.12 10.81 1.99
CA LEU A 150 12.81 12.06 2.68
C LEU A 150 13.81 12.26 3.82
N PHE A 151 15.04 12.58 3.48
CA PHE A 151 16.05 12.93 4.46
C PHE A 151 15.83 14.34 5.02
N PRO A 152 16.41 14.71 6.17
CA PRO A 152 16.19 16.02 6.79
C PRO A 152 16.43 17.20 5.85
N GLU A 153 17.44 17.13 5.01
CA GLU A 153 17.79 18.14 4.00
C GLU A 153 16.77 18.26 2.86
N GLU A 154 15.97 17.22 2.63
CA GLU A 154 14.93 17.19 1.59
C GLU A 154 13.58 17.72 2.07
N ILE A 155 13.38 17.89 3.40
CA ILE A 155 12.11 18.31 4.00
C ILE A 155 11.59 19.63 3.40
N PRO A 156 12.42 20.69 3.24
CA PRO A 156 11.93 21.95 2.68
C PRO A 156 11.38 21.81 1.27
N ALA A 157 11.99 20.94 0.45
CA ALA A 157 11.61 20.77 -0.94
C ALA A 157 10.46 19.75 -1.13
N LYS A 158 10.42 18.68 -0.32
CA LYS A 158 9.50 17.56 -0.55
C LYS A 158 8.31 17.54 0.41
N MET A 159 8.47 18.03 1.65
CA MET A 159 7.43 17.93 2.68
C MET A 159 6.70 19.24 2.94
N TRP A 160 7.41 20.39 3.06
CA TRP A 160 6.78 21.67 3.36
C TRP A 160 5.76 22.14 2.30
N PRO A 161 5.88 21.84 1.00
CA PRO A 161 4.85 22.18 0.01
C PRO A 161 3.56 21.37 0.15
N LEU A 162 3.56 20.28 0.93
CA LEU A 162 2.37 19.42 1.08
C LEU A 162 1.29 20.14 1.89
N PRO A 163 0.02 19.95 1.53
CA PRO A 163 -1.08 20.37 2.39
C PRO A 163 -0.97 19.72 3.76
N ILE A 164 -1.26 20.47 4.83
CA ILE A 164 -1.14 19.98 6.21
C ILE A 164 -1.92 18.71 6.48
N ARG A 165 -3.06 18.52 5.78
CA ARG A 165 -3.89 17.31 5.85
C ARG A 165 -3.20 16.03 5.32
N ASP A 166 -2.11 16.19 4.56
CA ASP A 166 -1.36 15.06 3.98
C ASP A 166 -0.23 14.61 4.92
N LEU A 167 -0.05 15.29 6.05
CA LEU A 167 0.87 14.83 7.07
C LEU A 167 0.31 13.61 7.79
N LEU A 168 1.20 12.67 8.10
CA LEU A 168 0.85 11.42 8.79
C LEU A 168 0.11 11.72 10.11
N PHE A 169 -0.98 11.02 10.37
CA PHE A 169 -1.88 11.15 11.52
C PHE A 169 -2.70 12.45 11.60
N LEU A 170 -2.58 13.36 10.64
CA LEU A 170 -3.50 14.48 10.55
C LEU A 170 -4.71 14.06 9.70
N GLY A 171 -5.84 13.88 10.38
CA GLY A 171 -7.11 13.61 9.72
C GLY A 171 -7.84 14.89 9.30
N LYS A 172 -9.01 14.71 8.69
CA LYS A 172 -9.97 15.81 8.53
C LYS A 172 -10.53 16.14 9.91
N ALA A 173 -10.31 17.36 10.39
CA ALA A 173 -11.02 17.91 11.53
C ALA A 173 -12.48 18.21 11.16
#